data_8b1afc45bada2d876aaaf711326f29fa
#
_entry.id   8b1afc45bada2d876aaaf711326f29fa
#
_cell.length_a   1.000
_cell.length_b   1.000
_cell.length_c   1.000
_cell.angle_alpha   90.00
_cell.angle_beta   90.00
_cell.angle_gamma   90.00
#
_symmetry.space_group_name_H-M   'P 1'
#
loop_
_entity.id
_entity.type
_entity.pdbx_description
1 polymer ?
#
loop_
_entity_poly.entity_id
_entity_poly.type
_entity_poly.pdbx_seq_one_letter_code
_entity_poly.pdbx_strand_id
1 'polypeptide(L)'
;MSAPTTDALQAGRWTAGPTTLTATFQARDVLHRTVIGTLPVRSAVVEVGPDGRPERVRAELDLAGVDTGSTRRDHDLRGKRFFDVERAGVLLFAAGPAIATPAGWTLPGELDLHGIRCPVVLEVHRTGPTSVRATAQLDRRDLGIRVPRLMVGSVVTVTVDADLVPPPA
;
A
#
# COMPACT_ATOMS: atom_id res chain seq x y z
N MET A 1 -35.47 7.62 -3.69
CA MET A 1 -35.00 6.23 -3.68
C MET A 1 -33.49 6.25 -3.84
N SER A 2 -32.77 5.92 -2.78
CA SER A 2 -31.33 5.83 -2.90
C SER A 2 -30.99 4.58 -3.71
N ALA A 3 -30.25 4.75 -4.80
CA ALA A 3 -29.70 3.60 -5.49
C ALA A 3 -28.86 2.79 -4.48
N PRO A 4 -28.90 1.46 -4.50
CA PRO A 4 -28.02 0.69 -3.66
C PRO A 4 -26.59 1.12 -3.97
N THR A 5 -25.90 1.57 -2.95
CA THR A 5 -24.49 1.90 -3.10
C THR A 5 -23.79 0.60 -3.44
N THR A 6 -23.44 0.42 -4.70
CA THR A 6 -22.84 -0.80 -5.26
C THR A 6 -21.50 -1.14 -4.58
N ASP A 7 -21.00 -0.22 -3.76
CA ASP A 7 -19.68 -0.31 -3.13
C ASP A 7 -19.71 -0.80 -1.68
N ALA A 8 -20.89 -0.99 -1.09
CA ALA A 8 -21.00 -1.47 0.28
C ALA A 8 -20.47 -2.92 0.37
N LEU A 9 -19.55 -3.15 1.30
CA LEU A 9 -18.99 -4.45 1.58
C LEU A 9 -19.78 -5.14 2.71
N GLN A 10 -19.72 -6.47 2.74
CA GLN A 10 -20.28 -7.22 3.88
C GLN A 10 -19.53 -6.82 5.16
N ALA A 11 -20.28 -6.52 6.23
CA ALA A 11 -19.70 -6.21 7.52
C ALA A 11 -18.89 -7.40 8.06
N GLY A 12 -17.77 -7.11 8.71
CA GLY A 12 -16.91 -8.10 9.31
C GLY A 12 -15.46 -7.94 8.89
N ARG A 13 -14.70 -9.00 9.10
CA ARG A 13 -13.26 -9.00 8.89
C ARG A 13 -12.90 -9.66 7.55
N TRP A 14 -12.31 -8.87 6.68
CA TRP A 14 -11.75 -9.31 5.41
C TRP A 14 -10.24 -9.44 5.53
N THR A 15 -9.66 -10.43 4.87
CA THR A 15 -8.21 -10.68 4.94
C THR A 15 -7.61 -10.87 3.55
N ALA A 16 -6.31 -10.58 3.43
CA ALA A 16 -5.51 -10.91 2.27
C ALA A 16 -4.11 -11.31 2.70
N GLY A 17 -3.45 -12.10 1.89
CA GLY A 17 -2.11 -12.59 2.15
C GLY A 17 -1.20 -12.50 0.93
N PRO A 18 0.00 -13.11 1.00
CA PRO A 18 1.03 -12.95 -0.03
C PRO A 18 0.62 -13.38 -1.43
N THR A 19 -0.32 -14.31 -1.55
CA THR A 19 -0.77 -14.82 -2.85
C THR A 19 -1.94 -14.05 -3.45
N THR A 20 -2.61 -13.21 -2.66
CA THR A 20 -3.83 -12.51 -3.07
C THR A 20 -3.69 -11.00 -3.03
N LEU A 21 -2.53 -10.49 -2.67
CA LEU A 21 -2.28 -9.06 -2.59
C LEU A 21 -0.89 -8.73 -3.17
N THR A 22 -0.87 -7.78 -4.11
CA THR A 22 0.34 -7.30 -4.76
C THR A 22 0.46 -5.80 -4.55
N ALA A 23 1.60 -5.36 -3.99
CA ALA A 23 1.94 -3.95 -3.87
C ALA A 23 3.04 -3.62 -4.89
N THR A 24 2.75 -2.65 -5.75
CA THR A 24 3.66 -2.18 -6.79
C THR A 24 3.99 -0.73 -6.54
N PHE A 25 5.25 -0.37 -6.66
CA PHE A 25 5.68 1.02 -6.58
C PHE A 25 6.38 1.44 -7.86
N GLN A 26 6.29 2.73 -8.17
CA GLN A 26 6.88 3.32 -9.36
C GLN A 26 7.59 4.61 -8.98
N ALA A 27 8.85 4.73 -9.41
CA ALA A 27 9.66 5.93 -9.21
C ALA A 27 10.50 6.19 -10.46
N ARG A 28 11.11 7.37 -10.54
CA ARG A 28 12.04 7.71 -11.63
C ARG A 28 13.48 7.61 -11.16
N ASP A 29 14.35 7.10 -12.03
CA ASP A 29 15.80 7.07 -11.79
C ASP A 29 16.47 8.37 -12.27
N VAL A 30 17.81 8.42 -12.18
CA VAL A 30 18.62 9.58 -12.56
C VAL A 30 18.50 9.95 -14.05
N LEU A 31 18.13 9.01 -14.89
CA LEU A 31 17.95 9.23 -16.33
C LEU A 31 16.47 9.48 -16.69
N HIS A 32 15.63 9.78 -15.70
CA HIS A 32 14.18 9.94 -15.82
C HIS A 32 13.46 8.69 -16.34
N ARG A 33 14.10 7.52 -16.25
CA ARG A 33 13.46 6.24 -16.59
C ARG A 33 12.57 5.81 -15.44
N THR A 34 11.44 5.24 -15.78
CA THR A 34 10.52 4.68 -14.81
C THR A 34 11.07 3.36 -14.28
N VAL A 35 11.19 3.28 -12.96
CA VAL A 35 11.52 2.04 -12.25
C VAL A 35 10.25 1.54 -11.59
N ILE A 36 9.89 0.30 -11.89
CA ILE A 36 8.73 -0.38 -11.29
C ILE A 36 9.25 -1.52 -10.42
N GLY A 37 8.82 -1.56 -9.18
CA GLY A 37 9.15 -2.63 -8.27
C GLY A 37 7.95 -3.16 -7.52
N THR A 38 8.10 -4.33 -6.93
CA THR A 38 7.09 -4.96 -6.10
C THR A 38 7.61 -5.17 -4.69
N LEU A 39 6.69 -5.11 -3.73
CA LEU A 39 6.92 -5.48 -2.34
C LEU A 39 5.94 -6.58 -1.96
N PRO A 40 6.41 -7.70 -1.43
CA PRO A 40 5.51 -8.71 -0.89
C PRO A 40 4.71 -8.16 0.27
N VAL A 41 3.45 -8.52 0.34
CA VAL A 41 2.59 -8.20 1.47
C VAL A 41 2.44 -9.46 2.32
N ARG A 42 2.84 -9.37 3.58
CA ARG A 42 2.73 -10.51 4.51
C ARG A 42 1.30 -10.76 4.89
N SER A 43 0.57 -9.70 5.20
CA SER A 43 -0.82 -9.78 5.62
C SER A 43 -1.51 -8.44 5.45
N ALA A 44 -2.80 -8.50 5.24
CA ALA A 44 -3.68 -7.35 5.30
C ALA A 44 -5.00 -7.75 5.95
N VAL A 45 -5.54 -6.86 6.75
CA VAL A 45 -6.84 -7.03 7.42
C VAL A 45 -7.65 -5.77 7.21
N VAL A 46 -8.90 -5.95 6.78
CA VAL A 46 -9.88 -4.87 6.62
C VAL A 46 -11.07 -5.17 7.51
N GLU A 47 -11.35 -4.31 8.46
CA GLU A 47 -12.54 -4.38 9.29
C GLU A 47 -13.62 -3.49 8.70
N VAL A 48 -14.72 -4.08 8.29
CA VAL A 48 -15.85 -3.39 7.66
C VAL A 48 -16.99 -3.28 8.66
N GLY A 49 -17.48 -2.06 8.81
CA GLY A 49 -18.58 -1.76 9.74
C GLY A 49 -19.96 -2.14 9.22
N PRO A 50 -21.01 -1.97 10.05
CA PRO A 50 -22.38 -2.33 9.69
C PRO A 50 -22.93 -1.60 8.47
N ASP A 51 -22.38 -0.43 8.16
CA ASP A 51 -22.73 0.38 6.99
C ASP A 51 -22.03 -0.05 5.68
N GLY A 52 -21.21 -1.10 5.74
CA GLY A 52 -20.46 -1.59 4.59
C GLY A 52 -19.21 -0.79 4.24
N ARG A 53 -18.78 0.11 5.12
CA ARG A 53 -17.61 0.97 4.93
C ARG A 53 -16.41 0.41 5.69
N PRO A 54 -15.21 0.38 5.09
CA PRO A 54 -14.00 0.03 5.83
C PRO A 54 -13.75 1.02 6.99
N GLU A 55 -13.65 0.51 8.20
CA GLU A 55 -13.39 1.31 9.39
C GLU A 55 -11.94 1.28 9.82
N ARG A 56 -11.28 0.15 9.58
CA ARG A 56 -9.88 -0.05 9.94
C ARG A 56 -9.20 -0.96 8.94
N VAL A 57 -8.03 -0.54 8.49
CA VAL A 57 -7.17 -1.33 7.61
C VAL A 57 -5.78 -1.42 8.22
N ARG A 58 -5.20 -2.60 8.21
CA ARG A 58 -3.81 -2.82 8.61
C ARG A 58 -3.14 -3.75 7.62
N ALA A 59 -1.90 -3.44 7.28
CA ALA A 59 -1.10 -4.29 6.41
C ALA A 59 0.37 -4.27 6.84
N GLU A 60 1.06 -5.37 6.54
CA GLU A 60 2.49 -5.52 6.73
C GLU A 60 3.13 -5.88 5.41
N LEU A 61 4.12 -5.09 4.99
CA LEU A 61 4.86 -5.30 3.75
C LEU A 61 6.30 -5.71 4.07
N ASP A 62 6.81 -6.68 3.30
CA ASP A 62 8.16 -7.21 3.45
C ASP A 62 9.14 -6.41 2.59
N LEU A 63 9.92 -5.55 3.22
CA LEU A 63 10.91 -4.72 2.52
C LEU A 63 12.09 -5.56 1.99
N ALA A 64 12.43 -6.65 2.67
CA ALA A 64 13.52 -7.53 2.23
C ALA A 64 13.19 -8.25 0.92
N GLY A 65 11.91 -8.39 0.60
CA GLY A 65 11.43 -9.02 -0.63
C GLY A 65 11.29 -8.08 -1.81
N VAL A 66 11.81 -6.85 -1.74
CA VAL A 66 11.75 -5.89 -2.85
C VAL A 66 12.32 -6.49 -4.14
N ASP A 67 11.61 -6.29 -5.25
CA ASP A 67 12.01 -6.78 -6.56
C ASP A 67 11.73 -5.72 -7.62
N THR A 68 12.78 -5.19 -8.22
CA THR A 68 12.71 -4.21 -9.32
C THR A 68 13.22 -4.78 -10.64
N GLY A 69 13.51 -6.10 -10.68
CA GLY A 69 14.10 -6.75 -11.85
C GLY A 69 15.61 -6.54 -12.00
N SER A 70 16.26 -5.87 -11.06
CA SER A 70 17.70 -5.65 -11.03
C SER A 70 18.25 -6.08 -9.67
N THR A 71 19.05 -7.15 -9.65
CA THR A 71 19.65 -7.68 -8.43
C THR A 71 20.49 -6.64 -7.70
N ARG A 72 21.27 -5.84 -8.45
CA ARG A 72 22.10 -4.78 -7.87
C ARG A 72 21.24 -3.70 -7.21
N ARG A 73 20.19 -3.23 -7.89
CA ARG A 73 19.29 -2.21 -7.36
C ARG A 73 18.54 -2.72 -6.14
N ASP A 74 18.07 -3.96 -6.17
CA ASP A 74 17.37 -4.57 -5.04
C ASP A 74 18.28 -4.69 -3.82
N HIS A 75 19.55 -5.03 -4.03
CA HIS A 75 20.56 -5.03 -2.96
C HIS A 75 20.73 -3.63 -2.36
N ASP A 76 20.84 -2.61 -3.20
CA ASP A 76 20.98 -1.21 -2.74
C ASP A 76 19.76 -0.75 -1.97
N LEU A 77 18.55 -1.11 -2.43
CA LEU A 77 17.30 -0.76 -1.77
C LEU A 77 17.17 -1.37 -0.37
N ARG A 78 17.73 -2.56 -0.14
CA ARG A 78 17.75 -3.18 1.19
C ARG A 78 18.74 -2.53 2.15
N GLY A 79 19.68 -1.74 1.63
CA GLY A 79 20.76 -1.14 2.38
C GLY A 79 20.35 0.04 3.24
N LYS A 80 21.30 0.51 4.05
CA LYS A 80 21.09 1.57 5.06
C LYS A 80 20.60 2.90 4.50
N ARG A 81 20.92 3.20 3.24
CA ARG A 81 20.53 4.46 2.61
C ARG A 81 19.06 4.46 2.14
N PHE A 82 18.42 3.29 2.10
CA PHE A 82 17.05 3.12 1.64
C PHE A 82 16.22 2.44 2.74
N PHE A 83 15.91 1.17 2.58
CA PHE A 83 14.99 0.49 3.50
C PHE A 83 15.64 0.05 4.80
N ASP A 84 16.96 -0.11 4.83
CA ASP A 84 17.71 -0.55 6.03
C ASP A 84 17.05 -1.78 6.68
N VAL A 85 16.91 -2.85 5.91
CA VAL A 85 16.15 -4.03 6.33
C VAL A 85 16.74 -4.75 7.54
N GLU A 86 18.05 -4.56 7.82
CA GLU A 86 18.68 -5.09 9.02
C GLU A 86 18.16 -4.42 10.30
N ARG A 87 17.76 -3.15 10.20
CA ARG A 87 17.16 -2.42 11.33
C ARG A 87 15.70 -2.84 11.54
N ALA A 88 14.92 -2.89 10.47
CA ALA A 88 13.57 -3.43 10.46
C ALA A 88 13.16 -3.76 9.03
N GLY A 89 12.78 -4.99 8.77
CA GLY A 89 12.44 -5.47 7.42
C GLY A 89 10.97 -5.33 7.06
N VAL A 90 10.17 -4.60 7.85
CA VAL A 90 8.72 -4.50 7.68
C VAL A 90 8.30 -3.05 7.57
N LEU A 91 7.49 -2.75 6.56
CA LEU A 91 6.75 -1.50 6.44
C LEU A 91 5.33 -1.75 6.94
N LEU A 92 4.89 -0.96 7.92
CA LEU A 92 3.56 -1.06 8.48
C LEU A 92 2.63 -0.02 7.86
N PHE A 93 1.41 -0.43 7.58
CA PHE A 93 0.35 0.46 7.13
C PHE A 93 -0.86 0.35 8.05
N ALA A 94 -1.42 1.47 8.43
CA ALA A 94 -2.64 1.54 9.21
C ALA A 94 -3.51 2.68 8.68
N ALA A 95 -4.80 2.45 8.54
CA ALA A 95 -5.71 3.43 7.96
C ALA A 95 -7.13 3.28 8.49
N GLY A 96 -7.94 4.30 8.22
CA GLY A 96 -9.37 4.32 8.48
C GLY A 96 -9.80 5.39 9.47
N PRO A 97 -11.09 5.64 9.53
CA PRO A 97 -12.14 5.08 8.68
C PRO A 97 -12.09 5.60 7.23
N ALA A 98 -12.60 4.81 6.31
CA ALA A 98 -12.72 5.21 4.91
C ALA A 98 -13.83 6.24 4.71
N ILE A 99 -13.67 7.10 3.71
CA ILE A 99 -14.65 8.11 3.32
C ILE A 99 -15.21 7.69 1.96
N ALA A 100 -16.53 7.53 1.88
CA ALA A 100 -17.19 7.13 0.64
C ALA A 100 -17.08 8.22 -0.43
N THR A 101 -16.80 7.81 -1.66
CA THR A 101 -16.76 8.66 -2.85
C THR A 101 -17.63 8.03 -3.95
N PRO A 102 -17.94 8.77 -5.03
CA PRO A 102 -18.68 8.17 -6.14
C PRO A 102 -17.99 6.97 -6.81
N ALA A 103 -16.66 6.91 -6.75
CA ALA A 103 -15.85 5.86 -7.37
C ALA A 103 -15.44 4.74 -6.42
N GLY A 104 -15.70 4.89 -5.10
CA GLY A 104 -15.25 3.94 -4.09
C GLY A 104 -15.02 4.58 -2.74
N TRP A 105 -13.79 4.59 -2.26
CA TRP A 105 -13.42 5.19 -0.98
C TRP A 105 -12.11 5.96 -1.05
N THR A 106 -12.03 7.02 -0.26
CA THR A 106 -10.77 7.65 0.13
C THR A 106 -10.40 7.12 1.51
N LEU A 107 -9.21 6.58 1.64
CA LEU A 107 -8.74 5.92 2.85
C LEU A 107 -7.53 6.66 3.43
N PRO A 108 -7.75 7.57 4.40
CA PRO A 108 -6.63 8.24 5.08
C PRO A 108 -5.90 7.25 5.98
N GLY A 109 -4.59 7.24 5.90
CA GLY A 109 -3.77 6.32 6.68
C GLY A 109 -2.37 6.83 6.91
N GLU A 110 -1.52 5.91 7.37
CA GLU A 110 -0.16 6.20 7.77
C GLU A 110 0.73 5.01 7.48
N LEU A 111 1.89 5.29 6.89
CA LEU A 111 2.99 4.34 6.76
C LEU A 111 3.97 4.55 7.92
N ASP A 112 4.50 3.46 8.44
CA ASP A 112 5.54 3.48 9.48
C ASP A 112 6.76 2.69 9.00
N LEU A 113 7.87 3.41 8.82
CA LEU A 113 9.17 2.84 8.49
C LEU A 113 10.15 3.18 9.61
N HIS A 114 10.56 2.19 10.37
CA HIS A 114 11.50 2.35 11.50
C HIS A 114 11.05 3.38 12.54
N GLY A 115 9.74 3.51 12.77
CA GLY A 115 9.18 4.51 13.66
C GLY A 115 8.96 5.89 13.04
N ILE A 116 9.38 6.09 11.78
CA ILE A 116 9.07 7.31 11.03
C ILE A 116 7.70 7.14 10.39
N ARG A 117 6.76 8.01 10.74
CA ARG A 117 5.38 7.95 10.29
C ARG A 117 5.12 8.96 9.20
N CYS A 118 4.54 8.49 8.11
CA CYS A 118 4.23 9.29 6.94
C CYS A 118 2.73 9.19 6.64
N PRO A 119 1.97 10.30 6.71
CA PRO A 119 0.58 10.28 6.29
C PRO A 119 0.47 9.93 4.81
N VAL A 120 -0.50 9.10 4.47
CA VAL A 120 -0.78 8.71 3.10
C VAL A 120 -2.29 8.58 2.92
N VAL A 121 -2.78 8.95 1.75
CA VAL A 121 -4.19 8.82 1.41
C VAL A 121 -4.31 7.87 0.22
N LEU A 122 -5.03 6.77 0.42
CA LEU A 122 -5.32 5.82 -0.65
C LEU A 122 -6.66 6.16 -1.31
N GLU A 123 -6.66 6.16 -2.64
CA GLU A 123 -7.90 6.12 -3.41
C GLU A 123 -8.20 4.66 -3.72
N VAL A 124 -9.33 4.17 -3.25
CA VAL A 124 -9.71 2.76 -3.32
C VAL A 124 -10.97 2.59 -4.14
N HIS A 125 -10.97 1.65 -5.07
CA HIS A 125 -12.16 1.27 -5.81
C HIS A 125 -12.24 -0.24 -6.00
N ARG A 126 -13.45 -0.74 -6.13
CA ARG A 126 -13.69 -2.16 -6.39
C ARG A 126 -13.37 -2.50 -7.85
N THR A 127 -12.70 -3.62 -8.04
CA THR A 127 -12.40 -4.18 -9.36
C THR A 127 -13.13 -5.50 -9.60
N GLY A 128 -13.78 -6.04 -8.56
CA GLY A 128 -14.58 -7.26 -8.61
C GLY A 128 -15.35 -7.46 -7.30
N PRO A 129 -16.09 -8.56 -7.16
CA PRO A 129 -16.90 -8.81 -5.95
C PRO A 129 -16.10 -8.82 -4.65
N THR A 130 -14.86 -9.30 -4.71
CA THR A 130 -13.95 -9.38 -3.57
C THR A 130 -12.62 -8.68 -3.83
N SER A 131 -12.51 -7.99 -4.96
CA SER A 131 -11.24 -7.38 -5.40
C SER A 131 -11.30 -5.88 -5.32
N VAL A 132 -10.20 -5.27 -4.91
CA VAL A 132 -10.03 -3.82 -4.84
C VAL A 132 -8.69 -3.41 -5.42
N ARG A 133 -8.62 -2.17 -5.89
CA ARG A 133 -7.38 -1.49 -6.25
C ARG A 133 -7.27 -0.21 -5.44
N ALA A 134 -6.12 0.00 -4.84
CA ALA A 134 -5.80 1.20 -4.10
C ALA A 134 -4.57 1.87 -4.72
N THR A 135 -4.61 3.19 -4.84
CA THR A 135 -3.50 3.98 -5.38
C THR A 135 -3.17 5.14 -4.46
N ALA A 136 -1.90 5.48 -4.37
CA ALA A 136 -1.43 6.64 -3.62
C ALA A 136 -0.14 7.18 -4.21
N GLN A 137 0.14 8.44 -3.94
CA GLN A 137 1.45 9.04 -4.16
C GLN A 137 2.03 9.46 -2.82
N LEU A 138 3.33 9.26 -2.67
CA LEU A 138 4.06 9.68 -1.48
C LEU A 138 5.43 10.23 -1.87
N ASP A 139 6.00 11.01 -0.96
CA ASP A 139 7.37 11.49 -1.07
C ASP A 139 8.24 10.61 -0.17
N ARG A 140 9.23 9.92 -0.76
CA ARG A 140 10.13 9.04 -0.01
C ARG A 140 10.86 9.74 1.13
N ARG A 141 11.04 11.05 1.02
CA ARG A 141 11.70 11.84 2.07
C ARG A 141 10.89 11.87 3.36
N ASP A 142 9.57 11.79 3.25
CA ASP A 142 8.68 11.74 4.42
C ASP A 142 8.80 10.42 5.20
N LEU A 143 9.35 9.39 4.57
CA LEU A 143 9.72 8.12 5.22
C LEU A 143 11.16 8.10 5.75
N GLY A 144 11.86 9.23 5.66
CA GLY A 144 13.25 9.32 6.10
C GLY A 144 14.26 8.76 5.10
N ILE A 145 13.85 8.39 3.90
CA ILE A 145 14.73 7.91 2.84
C ILE A 145 15.33 9.13 2.12
N ARG A 146 16.52 9.52 2.56
CA ARG A 146 17.21 10.71 2.08
C ARG A 146 18.43 10.33 1.28
N VAL A 147 18.25 10.20 -0.03
CA VAL A 147 19.32 10.01 -1.00
C VAL A 147 19.34 11.19 -1.97
N PRO A 148 20.46 11.49 -2.63
CA PRO A 148 20.51 12.57 -3.61
C PRO A 148 19.43 12.40 -4.68
N ARG A 149 18.79 13.49 -5.07
CA ARG A 149 17.76 13.50 -6.13
C ARG A 149 18.28 12.97 -7.46
N LEU A 150 19.59 13.07 -7.67
CA LEU A 150 20.25 12.53 -8.85
C LEU A 150 20.21 11.00 -8.91
N MET A 151 19.95 10.32 -7.78
CA MET A 151 19.87 8.85 -7.74
C MET A 151 18.45 8.33 -7.94
N VAL A 152 17.47 8.94 -7.26
CA VAL A 152 16.06 8.52 -7.32
C VAL A 152 15.17 9.74 -7.14
N GLY A 153 14.13 9.86 -7.94
CA GLY A 153 13.10 10.87 -7.77
C GLY A 153 12.42 10.78 -6.41
N SER A 154 11.92 11.89 -5.91
CA SER A 154 11.30 11.96 -4.57
C SER A 154 9.87 11.41 -4.54
N VAL A 155 9.14 11.48 -5.65
CA VAL A 155 7.74 11.04 -5.72
C VAL A 155 7.67 9.57 -6.10
N VAL A 156 6.95 8.80 -5.30
CA VAL A 156 6.69 7.38 -5.52
C VAL A 156 5.19 7.18 -5.64
N THR A 157 4.77 6.52 -6.72
CA THR A 157 3.39 6.10 -6.90
C THR A 157 3.25 4.65 -6.46
N VAL A 158 2.26 4.38 -5.63
CA VAL A 158 1.99 3.03 -5.12
C VAL A 158 0.64 2.56 -5.64
N THR A 159 0.59 1.33 -6.11
CA THR A 159 -0.64 0.65 -6.52
C THR A 159 -0.72 -0.68 -5.81
N VAL A 160 -1.86 -0.93 -5.17
CA VAL A 160 -2.11 -2.20 -4.49
C VAL A 160 -3.33 -2.85 -5.12
N ASP A 161 -3.16 -4.07 -5.59
CA ASP A 161 -4.24 -4.93 -6.05
C ASP A 161 -4.45 -6.05 -5.04
N ALA A 162 -5.66 -6.17 -4.53
CA ALA A 162 -6.00 -7.16 -3.53
C ALA A 162 -7.24 -7.94 -3.93
N ASP A 163 -7.16 -9.26 -3.76
CA ASP A 163 -8.32 -10.13 -3.75
C ASP A 163 -8.54 -10.58 -2.30
N LEU A 164 -9.60 -10.07 -1.70
CA LEU A 164 -9.87 -10.22 -0.27
C LEU A 164 -10.71 -11.46 0.00
N VAL A 165 -10.40 -12.13 1.10
CA VAL A 165 -11.22 -13.22 1.62
C VAL A 165 -12.31 -12.62 2.49
N PRO A 166 -13.60 -12.78 2.12
CA PRO A 166 -14.70 -12.20 2.89
C PRO A 166 -14.85 -12.89 4.25
N PRO A 167 -15.53 -12.23 5.21
CA PRO A 167 -15.86 -12.87 6.48
C PRO A 167 -16.81 -14.05 6.26
N PRO A 168 -16.81 -15.03 7.16
CA PRO A 168 -17.77 -16.13 7.07
C PRO A 168 -19.20 -15.63 7.15
N ALA A 169 -20.06 -16.30 6.41
CA ALA A 169 -21.49 -15.98 6.37
C ALA A 169 -22.18 -16.21 7.73
#